data_60d6ae6df77ecd502667f8278211acdb
#
_entry.id   60d6ae6df77ecd502667f8278211acdb
#
_cell.length_a   1.000
_cell.length_b   1.000
_cell.length_c   1.000
_cell.angle_alpha   90.00
_cell.angle_beta   90.00
_cell.angle_gamma   90.00
#
_symmetry.space_group_name_H-M   'P 1'
#
loop_
_entity.id
_entity.type
_entity.pdbx_description
1 polymer ?
#
loop_
_entity_poly.entity_id
_entity_poly.type
_entity_poly.pdbx_seq_one_letter_code
_entity_poly.pdbx_strand_id
1 'polypeptide(L)'
;EYGLAIGLAAAVEKEFGVEFPEAEVAYIALHLLGAKRATCSGGSPQGLQVLGQATESVTKTAREMISSAEAFLGMRICDDELVEGLTTHLVPSYFRIRYGLPIRNPLLQEMKENHREIYLAAEKACEVFSQATGLVMPEEEIAYIAMHIGAAMERVRRAEPMKVRVAVVCASGVGTSSLLSSKIASRFPQVEVVGSG
;
A
#
# COMPACT_ATOMS: atom_id res chain seq x y z
N GLU A 1 24.22 -5.60 -9.18
CA GLU A 1 23.10 -5.88 -10.08
C GLU A 1 23.10 -4.98 -11.31
N TYR A 2 23.46 -3.70 -11.18
CA TYR A 2 23.53 -2.79 -12.35
C TYR A 2 24.56 -3.26 -13.37
N GLY A 3 25.72 -3.74 -12.92
CA GLY A 3 26.73 -4.34 -13.82
C GLY A 3 26.24 -5.59 -14.56
N LEU A 4 25.38 -6.41 -13.92
CA LEU A 4 24.73 -7.54 -14.57
C LEU A 4 23.70 -7.08 -15.60
N ALA A 5 22.95 -6.04 -15.29
CA ALA A 5 21.98 -5.45 -16.23
C ALA A 5 22.67 -4.88 -17.48
N ILE A 6 23.79 -4.17 -17.31
CA ILE A 6 24.61 -3.69 -18.43
C ILE A 6 25.08 -4.87 -19.30
N GLY A 7 25.61 -5.94 -18.68
CA GLY A 7 26.07 -7.12 -19.39
C GLY A 7 24.95 -7.83 -20.16
N LEU A 8 23.76 -7.91 -19.55
CA LEU A 8 22.57 -8.51 -20.18
C LEU A 8 22.07 -7.65 -21.34
N ALA A 9 21.95 -6.32 -21.14
CA ALA A 9 21.56 -5.39 -22.18
C ALA A 9 22.53 -5.47 -23.39
N ALA A 10 23.83 -5.40 -23.15
CA ALA A 10 24.84 -5.50 -24.19
C ALA A 10 24.79 -6.84 -24.98
N ALA A 11 24.45 -7.94 -24.31
CA ALA A 11 24.26 -9.23 -24.96
C ALA A 11 23.06 -9.23 -25.91
N VAL A 12 21.93 -8.65 -25.45
CA VAL A 12 20.70 -8.53 -26.26
C VAL A 12 20.90 -7.55 -27.42
N GLU A 13 21.53 -6.40 -27.17
CA GLU A 13 21.91 -5.43 -28.23
C GLU A 13 22.70 -6.08 -29.34
N LYS A 14 23.69 -6.87 -28.96
CA LYS A 14 24.55 -7.58 -29.93
C LYS A 14 23.81 -8.62 -30.75
N GLU A 15 22.86 -9.35 -30.12
CA GLU A 15 22.13 -10.44 -30.78
C GLU A 15 21.02 -9.93 -31.69
N PHE A 16 20.30 -8.87 -31.24
CA PHE A 16 19.10 -8.37 -31.91
C PHE A 16 19.29 -7.05 -32.66
N GLY A 17 20.46 -6.41 -32.57
CA GLY A 17 20.74 -5.15 -33.25
C GLY A 17 19.86 -3.97 -32.73
N VAL A 18 19.48 -4.02 -31.47
CA VAL A 18 18.72 -2.96 -30.77
C VAL A 18 19.66 -2.21 -29.85
N GLU A 19 19.32 -0.98 -29.49
CA GLU A 19 20.00 -0.20 -28.45
C GLU A 19 19.09 -0.05 -27.24
N PHE A 20 19.63 -0.31 -26.03
CA PHE A 20 18.93 -0.08 -24.78
C PHE A 20 19.30 1.30 -24.22
N PRO A 21 18.34 2.23 -24.09
CA PRO A 21 18.54 3.44 -23.32
C PRO A 21 18.95 3.12 -21.88
N GLU A 22 19.73 4.00 -21.24
CA GLU A 22 20.19 3.80 -19.85
C GLU A 22 19.02 3.55 -18.88
N ALA A 23 17.85 4.17 -19.12
CA ALA A 23 16.63 3.95 -18.38
C ALA A 23 16.16 2.48 -18.42
N GLU A 24 16.23 1.83 -19.58
CA GLU A 24 15.85 0.41 -19.75
C GLU A 24 16.83 -0.52 -19.05
N VAL A 25 18.12 -0.20 -19.09
CA VAL A 25 19.16 -0.94 -18.33
C VAL A 25 18.89 -0.84 -16.83
N ALA A 26 18.46 0.33 -16.33
CA ALA A 26 18.08 0.52 -14.95
C ALA A 26 16.81 -0.29 -14.58
N TYR A 27 15.82 -0.41 -15.48
CA TYR A 27 14.65 -1.29 -15.27
C TYR A 27 15.06 -2.77 -15.18
N ILE A 28 15.97 -3.23 -16.05
CA ILE A 28 16.52 -4.60 -15.97
C ILE A 28 17.21 -4.81 -14.61
N ALA A 29 17.99 -3.83 -14.14
CA ALA A 29 18.66 -3.91 -12.85
C ALA A 29 17.66 -4.02 -11.68
N LEU A 30 16.56 -3.27 -11.73
CA LEU A 30 15.47 -3.34 -10.73
C LEU A 30 14.81 -4.73 -10.72
N HIS A 31 14.54 -5.30 -11.87
CA HIS A 31 13.97 -6.65 -11.98
C HIS A 31 14.93 -7.72 -11.44
N LEU A 32 16.22 -7.61 -11.75
CA LEU A 32 17.24 -8.51 -11.19
C LEU A 32 17.35 -8.40 -9.67
N LEU A 33 17.25 -7.19 -9.14
CA LEU A 33 17.23 -6.93 -7.70
C LEU A 33 16.00 -7.56 -7.02
N GLY A 34 14.82 -7.43 -7.63
CA GLY A 34 13.58 -8.02 -7.16
C GLY A 34 13.59 -9.55 -7.21
N ALA A 35 14.08 -10.13 -8.31
CA ALA A 35 14.20 -11.58 -8.49
C ALA A 35 15.16 -12.21 -7.46
N LYS A 36 16.25 -11.53 -7.14
CA LYS A 36 17.22 -11.99 -6.11
C LYS A 36 16.60 -12.04 -4.72
N ARG A 37 15.70 -11.13 -4.40
CA ARG A 37 14.94 -11.18 -3.13
C ARG A 37 14.03 -12.40 -3.03
N ALA A 38 13.42 -12.82 -4.14
CA ALA A 38 12.54 -13.98 -4.19
C ALA A 38 13.29 -15.34 -4.13
N THR A 39 14.55 -15.38 -4.57
CA THR A 39 15.32 -16.65 -4.69
C THR A 39 16.37 -16.86 -3.60
N CYS A 40 16.73 -15.83 -2.82
CA CYS A 40 17.81 -15.92 -1.82
C CYS A 40 17.36 -16.48 -0.48
N SER A 41 17.00 -17.77 -0.45
CA SER A 41 17.10 -18.57 0.79
C SER A 41 18.54 -19.10 1.04
N GLY A 42 19.55 -18.68 0.26
CA GLY A 42 20.90 -19.26 0.32
C GLY A 42 22.07 -18.36 -0.10
N GLY A 43 21.99 -17.04 0.08
CA GLY A 43 23.07 -16.12 -0.33
C GLY A 43 24.12 -15.85 0.74
N SER A 44 25.33 -15.44 0.30
CA SER A 44 26.50 -15.11 1.12
C SER A 44 26.19 -14.11 2.25
N PRO A 45 26.78 -14.28 3.47
CA PRO A 45 26.46 -13.49 4.67
C PRO A 45 26.65 -11.97 4.53
N GLN A 46 27.56 -11.51 3.69
CA GLN A 46 27.87 -10.08 3.55
C GLN A 46 26.87 -9.34 2.63
N GLY A 47 26.38 -9.96 1.56
CA GLY A 47 25.35 -9.39 0.69
C GLY A 47 23.98 -9.32 1.38
N LEU A 48 23.69 -10.26 2.28
CA LEU A 48 22.47 -10.30 3.10
C LEU A 48 22.45 -9.20 4.16
N GLN A 49 23.60 -8.84 4.76
CA GLN A 49 23.65 -7.76 5.76
C GLN A 49 23.37 -6.37 5.15
N VAL A 50 23.93 -6.06 3.99
CA VAL A 50 23.68 -4.77 3.32
C VAL A 50 22.24 -4.67 2.83
N LEU A 51 21.67 -5.76 2.31
CA LEU A 51 20.25 -5.81 1.92
C LEU A 51 19.31 -5.77 3.12
N GLY A 52 19.67 -6.42 4.24
CA GLY A 52 18.92 -6.39 5.49
C GLY A 52 18.82 -4.98 6.06
N GLN A 53 19.93 -4.25 6.14
CA GLN A 53 19.94 -2.87 6.62
C GLN A 53 19.17 -1.92 5.71
N ALA A 54 19.27 -2.07 4.38
CA ALA A 54 18.50 -1.28 3.43
C ALA A 54 16.99 -1.57 3.55
N THR A 55 16.61 -2.84 3.72
CA THR A 55 15.20 -3.24 3.91
C THR A 55 14.66 -2.72 5.24
N GLU A 56 15.42 -2.79 6.31
CA GLU A 56 15.03 -2.28 7.62
C GLU A 56 14.83 -0.76 7.59
N SER A 57 15.72 -0.03 6.94
CA SER A 57 15.59 1.42 6.73
C SER A 57 14.34 1.77 5.92
N VAL A 58 14.07 1.04 4.83
CA VAL A 58 12.86 1.26 4.00
C VAL A 58 11.60 0.91 4.77
N THR A 59 11.59 -0.19 5.53
CA THR A 59 10.44 -0.58 6.37
C THR A 59 10.17 0.47 7.45
N LYS A 60 11.21 1.04 8.05
CA LYS A 60 11.06 2.14 8.99
C LYS A 60 10.41 3.35 8.32
N THR A 61 10.91 3.77 7.16
CA THR A 61 10.31 4.87 6.38
C THR A 61 8.85 4.57 6.02
N ALA A 62 8.54 3.35 5.59
CA ALA A 62 7.15 2.94 5.31
C ALA A 62 6.24 3.09 6.53
N ARG A 63 6.68 2.69 7.72
CA ARG A 63 5.92 2.86 8.97
C ARG A 63 5.71 4.32 9.34
N GLU A 64 6.73 5.16 9.16
CA GLU A 64 6.63 6.61 9.39
C GLU A 64 5.65 7.26 8.39
N MET A 65 5.68 6.85 7.12
CA MET A 65 4.71 7.27 6.09
C MET A 65 3.29 6.88 6.47
N ILE A 66 3.07 5.62 6.92
CA ILE A 66 1.77 5.15 7.39
C ILE A 66 1.29 5.99 8.58
N SER A 67 2.15 6.25 9.56
CA SER A 67 1.80 7.08 10.72
C SER A 67 1.39 8.50 10.33
N SER A 68 2.04 9.10 9.32
CA SER A 68 1.66 10.40 8.78
C SER A 68 0.29 10.37 8.11
N ALA A 69 0.00 9.33 7.33
CA ALA A 69 -1.32 9.13 6.72
C ALA A 69 -2.42 8.91 7.78
N GLU A 70 -2.16 8.11 8.82
CA GLU A 70 -3.07 7.88 9.94
C GLU A 70 -3.41 9.18 10.69
N ALA A 71 -2.40 10.03 10.94
CA ALA A 71 -2.59 11.31 11.58
C ALA A 71 -3.48 12.25 10.74
N PHE A 72 -3.35 12.22 9.41
CA PHE A 72 -4.20 12.99 8.52
C PHE A 72 -5.64 12.44 8.45
N LEU A 73 -5.78 11.12 8.35
CA LEU A 73 -7.09 10.46 8.23
C LEU A 73 -7.87 10.38 9.55
N GLY A 74 -7.19 10.55 10.70
CA GLY A 74 -7.79 10.36 12.01
C GLY A 74 -8.19 8.91 12.33
N MET A 75 -7.62 7.93 11.60
CA MET A 75 -7.92 6.50 11.78
C MET A 75 -6.67 5.64 11.69
N ARG A 76 -6.69 4.48 12.35
CA ARG A 76 -5.60 3.51 12.31
C ARG A 76 -5.81 2.57 11.13
N ILE A 77 -4.80 2.50 10.26
CA ILE A 77 -4.80 1.66 9.06
C ILE A 77 -3.57 0.75 8.97
N CYS A 78 -2.64 0.88 9.93
CA CYS A 78 -1.40 0.11 9.93
C CYS A 78 -1.68 -1.37 10.18
N ASP A 79 -1.45 -2.19 9.17
CA ASP A 79 -1.41 -3.65 9.24
C ASP A 79 -0.14 -4.17 8.55
N ASP A 80 0.15 -5.46 8.72
CA ASP A 80 1.36 -6.07 8.15
C ASP A 80 1.34 -6.05 6.61
N GLU A 81 0.17 -6.19 6.00
CA GLU A 81 0.00 -6.16 4.54
C GLU A 81 0.31 -4.78 3.96
N LEU A 82 -0.14 -3.70 4.62
CA LEU A 82 0.19 -2.33 4.22
C LEU A 82 1.69 -2.05 4.35
N VAL A 83 2.30 -2.46 5.46
CA VAL A 83 3.74 -2.27 5.71
C VAL A 83 4.56 -3.02 4.66
N GLU A 84 4.24 -4.29 4.40
CA GLU A 84 4.92 -5.11 3.39
C GLU A 84 4.72 -4.56 1.99
N GLY A 85 3.49 -4.20 1.63
CA GLY A 85 3.14 -3.63 0.34
C GLY A 85 3.89 -2.33 0.07
N LEU A 86 3.90 -1.38 1.02
CA LEU A 86 4.66 -0.14 0.89
C LEU A 86 6.17 -0.38 0.86
N THR A 87 6.70 -1.24 1.72
CA THR A 87 8.14 -1.57 1.72
C THR A 87 8.57 -2.11 0.36
N THR A 88 7.77 -3.00 -0.23
CA THR A 88 8.04 -3.59 -1.54
C THR A 88 7.94 -2.56 -2.67
N HIS A 89 6.97 -1.64 -2.58
CA HIS A 89 6.78 -0.58 -3.56
C HIS A 89 7.86 0.51 -3.49
N LEU A 90 8.27 0.92 -2.30
CA LEU A 90 9.21 2.04 -2.09
C LEU A 90 10.61 1.77 -2.66
N VAL A 91 11.09 0.53 -2.65
CA VAL A 91 12.42 0.19 -3.17
C VAL A 91 12.54 0.52 -4.67
N PRO A 92 11.70 -0.02 -5.57
CA PRO A 92 11.75 0.35 -6.98
C PRO A 92 11.41 1.83 -7.21
N SER A 93 10.49 2.42 -6.44
CA SER A 93 10.14 3.85 -6.54
C SER A 93 11.33 4.75 -6.29
N TYR A 94 12.11 4.48 -5.25
CA TYR A 94 13.34 5.22 -4.96
C TYR A 94 14.28 5.25 -6.18
N PHE A 95 14.50 4.11 -6.82
CA PHE A 95 15.37 4.03 -7.98
C PHE A 95 14.78 4.73 -9.20
N ARG A 96 13.47 4.55 -9.48
CA ARG A 96 12.81 5.26 -10.58
C ARG A 96 12.96 6.77 -10.44
N ILE A 97 12.68 7.31 -9.27
CA ILE A 97 12.78 8.75 -9.02
C ILE A 97 14.22 9.22 -9.12
N ARG A 98 15.17 8.50 -8.49
CA ARG A 98 16.57 8.89 -8.47
C ARG A 98 17.20 8.91 -9.85
N TYR A 99 16.79 8.02 -10.74
CA TYR A 99 17.34 7.91 -12.11
C TYR A 99 16.41 8.52 -13.18
N GLY A 100 15.35 9.22 -12.77
CA GLY A 100 14.43 9.89 -13.69
C GLY A 100 13.69 8.91 -14.61
N LEU A 101 13.44 7.67 -14.16
CA LEU A 101 12.76 6.67 -14.95
C LEU A 101 11.26 7.01 -15.04
N PRO A 102 10.64 6.91 -16.22
CA PRO A 102 9.24 7.23 -16.39
C PRO A 102 8.36 6.24 -15.64
N ILE A 103 7.29 6.75 -15.05
CA ILE A 103 6.22 5.94 -14.48
C ILE A 103 4.88 6.45 -15.02
N ARG A 104 3.92 5.54 -15.17
CA ARG A 104 2.54 5.87 -15.51
C ARG A 104 1.61 5.23 -14.49
N ASN A 105 0.64 5.99 -14.03
CA ASN A 105 -0.45 5.45 -13.23
C ASN A 105 -1.77 5.77 -13.94
N PRO A 106 -2.46 4.77 -14.53
CA PRO A 106 -3.70 5.00 -15.25
C PRO A 106 -4.85 5.46 -14.35
N LEU A 107 -4.73 5.26 -13.02
CA LEU A 107 -5.74 5.65 -12.03
C LEU A 107 -5.44 6.99 -11.36
N LEU A 108 -4.37 7.71 -11.76
CA LEU A 108 -3.98 8.98 -11.15
C LEU A 108 -5.14 9.98 -11.09
N GLN A 109 -5.82 10.18 -12.22
CA GLN A 109 -6.92 11.13 -12.31
C GLN A 109 -8.11 10.69 -11.45
N GLU A 110 -8.44 9.41 -11.48
CA GLU A 110 -9.50 8.83 -10.65
C GLU A 110 -9.21 8.99 -9.16
N MET A 111 -7.97 8.74 -8.74
CA MET A 111 -7.55 8.92 -7.35
C MET A 111 -7.69 10.37 -6.89
N LYS A 112 -7.31 11.32 -7.73
CA LYS A 112 -7.44 12.76 -7.43
C LYS A 112 -8.88 13.25 -7.35
N GLU A 113 -9.76 12.74 -8.22
CA GLU A 113 -11.14 13.20 -8.33
C GLU A 113 -12.09 12.47 -7.38
N ASN A 114 -12.04 11.13 -7.38
CA ASN A 114 -12.99 10.29 -6.68
C ASN A 114 -12.51 9.83 -5.29
N HIS A 115 -11.19 9.85 -5.03
CA HIS A 115 -10.57 9.40 -3.78
C HIS A 115 -9.68 10.48 -3.17
N ARG A 116 -10.13 11.73 -3.25
CA ARG A 116 -9.32 12.91 -2.88
C ARG A 116 -8.75 12.84 -1.46
N GLU A 117 -9.52 12.39 -0.48
CA GLU A 117 -9.07 12.27 0.92
C GLU A 117 -7.89 11.29 1.04
N ILE A 118 -8.00 10.15 0.37
CA ILE A 118 -6.95 9.12 0.37
C ILE A 118 -5.70 9.63 -0.37
N TYR A 119 -5.90 10.36 -1.48
CA TYR A 119 -4.81 10.95 -2.24
C TYR A 119 -4.05 12.00 -1.40
N LEU A 120 -4.75 12.88 -0.67
CA LEU A 120 -4.15 13.85 0.23
C LEU A 120 -3.41 13.19 1.40
N ALA A 121 -3.94 12.09 1.94
CA ALA A 121 -3.24 11.29 2.95
C ALA A 121 -1.92 10.70 2.41
N ALA A 122 -1.92 10.24 1.16
CA ALA A 122 -0.73 9.76 0.48
C ALA A 122 0.28 10.88 0.22
N GLU A 123 -0.16 12.09 -0.15
CA GLU A 123 0.72 13.26 -0.25
C GLU A 123 1.44 13.53 1.08
N LYS A 124 0.71 13.50 2.20
CA LYS A 124 1.30 13.65 3.54
C LYS A 124 2.28 12.54 3.89
N ALA A 125 1.98 11.30 3.53
CA ALA A 125 2.92 10.20 3.67
C ALA A 125 4.19 10.41 2.83
N CYS A 126 4.05 10.88 1.60
CA CYS A 126 5.18 11.13 0.69
C CYS A 126 6.09 12.29 1.13
N GLU A 127 5.60 13.24 1.92
CA GLU A 127 6.45 14.26 2.57
C GLU A 127 7.52 13.60 3.46
N VAL A 128 7.16 12.53 4.19
CA VAL A 128 8.09 11.76 5.03
C VAL A 128 9.17 11.08 4.19
N PHE A 129 8.78 10.47 3.07
CA PHE A 129 9.74 9.89 2.13
C PHE A 129 10.71 10.95 1.58
N SER A 130 10.19 12.12 1.22
CA SER A 130 11.02 13.22 0.70
C SER A 130 12.01 13.74 1.73
N GLN A 131 11.62 13.81 3.00
CA GLN A 131 12.50 14.19 4.12
C GLN A 131 13.61 13.13 4.34
N ALA A 132 13.26 11.85 4.25
CA ALA A 132 14.19 10.75 4.49
C ALA A 132 15.22 10.57 3.34
N THR A 133 14.83 10.87 2.10
CA THR A 133 15.62 10.53 0.91
C THR A 133 16.17 11.73 0.15
N GLY A 134 15.61 12.93 0.36
CA GLY A 134 15.88 14.12 -0.44
C GLY A 134 15.24 14.10 -1.84
N LEU A 135 14.40 13.10 -2.14
CA LEU A 135 13.75 12.93 -3.44
C LEU A 135 12.27 13.33 -3.32
N VAL A 136 11.74 14.00 -4.35
CA VAL A 136 10.32 14.36 -4.42
C VAL A 136 9.57 13.29 -5.19
N MET A 137 8.50 12.75 -4.61
CA MET A 137 7.65 11.77 -5.27
C MET A 137 6.81 12.43 -6.36
N PRO A 138 6.82 11.91 -7.60
CA PRO A 138 5.90 12.34 -8.64
C PRO A 138 4.46 11.90 -8.34
N GLU A 139 3.50 12.59 -8.96
CA GLU A 139 2.07 12.37 -8.72
C GLU A 139 1.63 10.93 -9.00
N GLU A 140 2.22 10.27 -9.98
CA GLU A 140 1.95 8.87 -10.32
C GLU A 140 2.33 7.92 -9.18
N GLU A 141 3.47 8.17 -8.52
CA GLU A 141 3.90 7.39 -7.35
C GLU A 141 3.01 7.68 -6.15
N ILE A 142 2.62 8.95 -5.91
CA ILE A 142 1.66 9.31 -4.86
C ILE A 142 0.34 8.56 -5.05
N ALA A 143 -0.14 8.45 -6.29
CA ALA A 143 -1.36 7.70 -6.58
C ALA A 143 -1.21 6.19 -6.28
N TYR A 144 -0.05 5.58 -6.51
CA TYR A 144 0.19 4.20 -6.08
C TYR A 144 0.22 4.04 -4.56
N ILE A 145 0.85 4.97 -3.83
CA ILE A 145 0.80 5.00 -2.36
C ILE A 145 -0.65 5.16 -1.88
N ALA A 146 -1.44 6.03 -2.52
CA ALA A 146 -2.86 6.21 -2.21
C ALA A 146 -3.67 4.91 -2.40
N MET A 147 -3.38 4.11 -3.42
CA MET A 147 -4.03 2.82 -3.63
C MET A 147 -3.72 1.83 -2.48
N HIS A 148 -2.46 1.78 -1.99
CA HIS A 148 -2.11 0.97 -0.83
C HIS A 148 -2.86 1.42 0.43
N ILE A 149 -2.92 2.73 0.69
CA ILE A 149 -3.66 3.31 1.82
C ILE A 149 -5.16 2.99 1.70
N GLY A 150 -5.75 3.17 0.51
CA GLY A 150 -7.15 2.88 0.25
C GLY A 150 -7.51 1.41 0.50
N ALA A 151 -6.66 0.48 0.06
CA ALA A 151 -6.83 -0.94 0.33
C ALA A 151 -6.81 -1.26 1.84
N ALA A 152 -5.90 -0.64 2.60
CA ALA A 152 -5.84 -0.81 4.05
C ALA A 152 -7.09 -0.22 4.75
N MET A 153 -7.56 0.95 4.32
CA MET A 153 -8.81 1.54 4.85
C MET A 153 -10.01 0.61 4.61
N GLU A 154 -10.10 -0.02 3.44
CA GLU A 154 -11.15 -0.98 3.15
C GLU A 154 -11.06 -2.25 4.01
N ARG A 155 -9.85 -2.72 4.35
CA ARG A 155 -9.67 -3.84 5.29
C ARG A 155 -10.17 -3.47 6.68
N VAL A 156 -9.83 -2.28 7.18
CA VAL A 156 -10.31 -1.78 8.49
C VAL A 156 -11.83 -1.68 8.49
N ARG A 157 -12.45 -1.10 7.47
CA ARG A 157 -13.91 -0.98 7.35
C ARG A 157 -14.61 -2.32 7.31
N ARG A 158 -14.03 -3.32 6.64
CA ARG A 158 -14.59 -4.69 6.61
C ARG A 158 -14.39 -5.45 7.92
N ALA A 159 -13.33 -5.14 8.66
CA ALA A 159 -13.06 -5.74 9.97
C ALA A 159 -13.97 -5.16 11.06
N GLU A 160 -14.41 -3.91 10.94
CA GLU A 160 -15.43 -3.35 11.81
C GLU A 160 -16.78 -3.99 11.47
N PRO A 161 -17.41 -4.75 12.40
CA PRO A 161 -18.73 -5.31 12.16
C PRO A 161 -19.71 -4.14 11.98
N MET A 162 -20.21 -3.97 10.75
CA MET A 162 -21.23 -2.97 10.44
C MET A 162 -22.48 -3.31 11.24
N LYS A 163 -22.65 -2.67 12.41
CA LYS A 163 -23.85 -2.84 13.23
C LYS A 163 -25.02 -2.17 12.54
N VAL A 164 -25.88 -3.00 11.95
CA VAL A 164 -27.14 -2.52 11.37
C VAL A 164 -28.08 -2.14 12.52
N ARG A 165 -28.39 -0.87 12.67
CA ARG A 165 -29.33 -0.38 13.70
C ARG A 165 -30.76 -0.67 13.25
N VAL A 166 -31.51 -1.42 14.08
CA VAL A 166 -32.88 -1.84 13.76
C VAL A 166 -33.82 -1.43 14.91
N ALA A 167 -34.93 -0.82 14.55
CA ALA A 167 -36.05 -0.65 15.48
C ALA A 167 -37.09 -1.77 15.25
N VAL A 168 -37.48 -2.46 16.32
CA VAL A 168 -38.47 -3.53 16.24
C VAL A 168 -39.80 -2.98 16.70
N VAL A 169 -40.79 -2.88 15.79
CA VAL A 169 -42.14 -2.42 16.08
C VAL A 169 -43.12 -3.57 15.86
N CYS A 170 -43.96 -3.87 16.87
CA CYS A 170 -44.94 -4.93 16.76
C CYS A 170 -46.34 -4.40 17.04
N ALA A 171 -47.31 -4.70 16.16
CA ALA A 171 -48.71 -4.32 16.32
C ALA A 171 -49.42 -5.05 17.48
N SER A 172 -48.84 -6.15 18.01
CA SER A 172 -49.41 -6.96 19.10
C SER A 172 -48.93 -6.57 20.49
N GLY A 173 -48.06 -5.54 20.61
CA GLY A 173 -47.65 -4.95 21.89
C GLY A 173 -46.22 -5.26 22.33
N VAL A 174 -45.84 -4.63 23.45
CA VAL A 174 -44.47 -4.54 23.97
C VAL A 174 -43.83 -5.90 24.28
N GLY A 175 -44.59 -6.88 24.75
CA GLY A 175 -44.05 -8.20 25.09
C GLY A 175 -43.52 -8.98 23.89
N THR A 176 -44.18 -8.87 22.74
CA THR A 176 -43.78 -9.55 21.49
C THR A 176 -42.57 -8.87 20.83
N SER A 177 -42.53 -7.55 20.86
CA SER A 177 -41.42 -6.77 20.35
C SER A 177 -40.13 -7.04 21.17
N SER A 178 -40.26 -7.13 22.50
CA SER A 178 -39.14 -7.44 23.40
C SER A 178 -38.55 -8.84 23.14
N LEU A 179 -39.42 -9.88 22.97
CA LEU A 179 -39.00 -11.24 22.67
C LEU A 179 -38.29 -11.31 21.28
N LEU A 180 -38.85 -10.61 20.28
CA LEU A 180 -38.28 -10.56 18.95
C LEU A 180 -36.93 -9.85 18.98
N SER A 181 -36.79 -8.74 19.68
CA SER A 181 -35.55 -8.00 19.88
C SER A 181 -34.47 -8.86 20.50
N SER A 182 -34.77 -9.63 21.53
CA SER A 182 -33.86 -10.57 22.18
C SER A 182 -33.42 -11.68 21.23
N LYS A 183 -34.31 -12.22 20.41
CA LYS A 183 -33.97 -13.23 19.39
C LYS A 183 -33.09 -12.65 18.26
N ILE A 184 -33.35 -11.44 17.79
CA ILE A 184 -32.54 -10.76 16.79
C ILE A 184 -31.15 -10.54 17.35
N ALA A 185 -31.00 -9.95 18.52
CA ALA A 185 -29.72 -9.67 19.16
C ALA A 185 -28.90 -10.94 19.40
N SER A 186 -29.53 -12.06 19.76
CA SER A 186 -28.82 -13.33 19.98
C SER A 186 -28.43 -14.05 18.71
N ARG A 187 -29.17 -13.91 17.61
CA ARG A 187 -28.96 -14.65 16.37
C ARG A 187 -28.15 -13.87 15.32
N PHE A 188 -28.15 -12.54 15.46
CA PHE A 188 -27.49 -11.63 14.51
C PHE A 188 -26.61 -10.62 15.27
N PRO A 189 -25.37 -10.98 15.63
CA PRO A 189 -24.46 -10.11 16.39
C PRO A 189 -24.17 -8.77 15.71
N GLN A 190 -24.34 -8.71 14.38
CA GLN A 190 -24.18 -7.50 13.57
C GLN A 190 -25.38 -6.55 13.64
N VAL A 191 -26.48 -6.95 14.32
CA VAL A 191 -27.70 -6.12 14.46
C VAL A 191 -27.75 -5.51 15.85
N GLU A 192 -27.80 -4.18 15.92
CA GLU A 192 -28.06 -3.43 17.14
C GLU A 192 -29.56 -3.03 17.19
N VAL A 193 -30.31 -3.56 18.14
CA VAL A 193 -31.71 -3.16 18.35
C VAL A 193 -31.73 -1.87 19.15
N VAL A 194 -32.12 -0.74 18.51
CA VAL A 194 -32.11 0.61 19.09
C VAL A 194 -33.45 1.03 19.70
N GLY A 195 -34.52 0.24 19.51
CA GLY A 195 -35.85 0.48 20.10
C GLY A 195 -36.79 -0.70 19.87
N SER A 196 -37.68 -0.95 20.83
CA SER A 196 -38.76 -1.90 20.70
C SER A 196 -40.05 -1.24 21.20
N GLY A 197 -41.10 -1.27 20.39
CA GLY A 197 -42.41 -0.69 20.69
C GLY A 197 -43.57 -1.54 20.21
#